data_5f15923e099cb889a46f1e2101f046e9
#
_entry.id   5f15923e099cb889a46f1e2101f046e9
#
_cell.length_a   1.000
_cell.length_b   1.000
_cell.length_c   1.000
_cell.angle_alpha   90.00
_cell.angle_beta   90.00
_cell.angle_gamma   90.00
#
_symmetry.space_group_name_H-M   'P 1'
#
loop_
_entity.id
_entity.type
_entity.pdbx_description
1 polymer ?
#
loop_
_entity_poly.entity_id
_entity_poly.type
_entity_poly.pdbx_seq_one_letter_code
_entity_poly.pdbx_strand_id
1 'polypeptide(L)'
;MKPSLTPLVFAVAGFLAGCSTAQNQPPGPLTLKAAYKNDFLIGVAINQSQFNDQDLRGDPIIKAQFNSTTPENILKWESVHPELGRFDFTEPDRYVEFGEANHMFIIGHTLVWHNQTPRWVFEDADGQPVTREVLLQRMREHILTVVGRYQGRIKGWDVVNEALNEDGTMRKTPWQRIIGDDYIEKAFQYAHEADPQAELHYNDYSLENAPKRNGAIALIKKLKAEGIPITAIGLQGHVKMDWPSPEQEDATIAAFAALGVRVMLTELDVDIVPATQHNRTADIALNAQAASGANAYANGLPDDQQQALAKRYAELFRVYHKHRADIERVTFWGVTDGDSWLNGRDRINYPLLFDRNGQPKPAFDAVINAVQEK
;
A
#
# COMPACT_ATOMS: atom_id res chain seq x y z
N MET A 1 74.91 -59.17 19.48
CA MET A 1 74.12 -58.27 18.56
C MET A 1 73.31 -57.34 19.45
N LYS A 2 73.64 -56.08 19.49
CA LYS A 2 72.92 -55.07 20.27
C LYS A 2 71.89 -54.39 19.36
N PRO A 3 70.66 -54.15 19.80
CA PRO A 3 69.69 -53.31 19.01
C PRO A 3 69.94 -51.82 19.28
N SER A 4 69.98 -51.09 18.22
CA SER A 4 70.09 -49.61 18.19
C SER A 4 68.76 -48.96 18.50
N LEU A 5 68.74 -48.05 19.44
CA LEU A 5 67.60 -47.18 19.79
C LEU A 5 67.70 -45.87 18.98
N THR A 6 66.69 -45.59 18.18
CA THR A 6 66.48 -44.29 17.45
C THR A 6 65.60 -43.37 18.29
N PRO A 7 65.98 -42.15 18.58
CA PRO A 7 65.13 -41.26 19.36
C PRO A 7 64.00 -40.65 18.48
N LEU A 8 62.79 -40.69 19.02
CA LEU A 8 61.58 -40.08 18.46
C LEU A 8 61.57 -38.58 18.80
N VAL A 9 61.61 -37.71 17.78
CA VAL A 9 61.48 -36.27 17.95
C VAL A 9 60.02 -35.93 17.93
N PHE A 10 59.47 -35.39 19.03
CA PHE A 10 58.16 -34.82 19.11
C PHE A 10 58.18 -33.35 18.56
N ALA A 11 57.54 -33.10 17.43
CA ALA A 11 57.30 -31.76 16.96
C ALA A 11 56.05 -31.22 17.65
N VAL A 12 56.20 -30.20 18.48
CA VAL A 12 55.09 -29.42 19.06
C VAL A 12 54.62 -28.41 18.04
N ALA A 13 53.47 -28.65 17.43
CA ALA A 13 52.80 -27.68 16.58
C ALA A 13 52.08 -26.66 17.47
N GLY A 14 52.61 -25.44 17.55
CA GLY A 14 51.95 -24.32 18.21
C GLY A 14 50.76 -23.85 17.42
N PHE A 15 49.55 -24.00 17.94
CA PHE A 15 48.33 -23.35 17.43
C PHE A 15 48.41 -21.86 17.79
N LEU A 16 48.72 -21.01 16.82
CA LEU A 16 48.45 -19.58 16.89
C LEU A 16 46.94 -19.35 16.71
N ALA A 17 46.23 -19.16 17.83
CA ALA A 17 44.85 -18.67 17.81
C ALA A 17 44.86 -17.23 17.26
N GLY A 18 44.57 -17.09 15.99
CA GLY A 18 44.31 -15.79 15.38
C GLY A 18 43.00 -15.22 15.98
N CYS A 19 43.12 -14.25 16.89
CA CYS A 19 42.00 -13.36 17.25
C CYS A 19 41.59 -12.60 16.01
N SER A 20 40.54 -13.08 15.35
CA SER A 20 39.83 -12.31 14.34
C SER A 20 39.12 -11.17 15.07
N THR A 21 39.69 -9.98 15.07
CA THR A 21 38.99 -8.76 15.47
C THR A 21 37.93 -8.54 14.42
N ALA A 22 36.66 -8.86 14.76
CA ALA A 22 35.52 -8.40 14.00
C ALA A 22 35.65 -6.89 13.94
N GLN A 23 36.04 -6.36 12.77
CA GLN A 23 35.98 -4.94 12.49
C GLN A 23 34.51 -4.54 12.64
N ASN A 24 34.19 -3.74 13.66
CA ASN A 24 32.93 -3.02 13.75
C ASN A 24 32.90 -2.06 12.53
N GLN A 25 32.37 -2.56 11.42
CA GLN A 25 31.96 -1.63 10.35
C GLN A 25 30.91 -0.71 10.95
N PRO A 26 31.00 0.60 10.72
CA PRO A 26 29.92 1.50 11.11
C PRO A 26 28.59 0.95 10.56
N PRO A 27 27.52 0.99 11.33
CA PRO A 27 26.23 0.53 10.86
C PRO A 27 25.93 1.26 9.54
N GLY A 28 25.58 0.49 8.52
CA GLY A 28 25.17 1.06 7.23
C GLY A 28 24.01 2.05 7.40
N PRO A 29 23.71 2.89 6.42
CA PRO A 29 22.62 3.85 6.52
C PRO A 29 21.33 3.14 6.92
N LEU A 30 20.59 3.73 7.88
CA LEU A 30 19.35 3.16 8.41
C LEU A 30 18.31 3.07 7.28
N THR A 31 17.69 1.91 7.11
CA THR A 31 16.61 1.73 6.13
C THR A 31 15.25 2.06 6.74
N LEU A 32 14.25 2.39 5.91
CA LEU A 32 12.89 2.67 6.37
C LEU A 32 12.33 1.53 7.22
N LYS A 33 12.35 0.29 6.72
CA LYS A 33 11.88 -0.88 7.47
C LYS A 33 12.64 -1.14 8.77
N ALA A 34 13.91 -0.72 8.86
CA ALA A 34 14.69 -0.85 10.08
C ALA A 34 14.39 0.27 11.09
N ALA A 35 14.14 1.50 10.61
CA ALA A 35 13.77 2.63 11.43
C ALA A 35 12.45 2.36 12.18
N TYR A 36 11.46 1.83 11.48
CA TYR A 36 10.10 1.60 11.99
C TYR A 36 9.82 0.16 12.45
N LYS A 37 10.85 -0.67 12.63
CA LYS A 37 10.71 -2.11 12.97
C LYS A 37 9.91 -2.41 14.24
N ASN A 38 9.78 -1.45 15.15
CA ASN A 38 9.04 -1.60 16.40
C ASN A 38 7.69 -0.86 16.37
N ASP A 39 7.35 -0.22 15.27
CA ASP A 39 6.17 0.64 15.14
C ASP A 39 5.14 -0.01 14.21
N PHE A 40 5.43 -0.07 12.93
CA PHE A 40 4.56 -0.60 11.89
C PHE A 40 5.36 -1.05 10.66
N LEU A 41 4.73 -1.79 9.77
CA LEU A 41 5.36 -2.16 8.51
C LEU A 41 5.46 -0.94 7.57
N ILE A 42 6.58 -0.87 6.84
CA ILE A 42 6.72 0.10 5.74
C ILE A 42 6.54 -0.62 4.42
N GLY A 43 5.48 -0.25 3.71
CA GLY A 43 5.07 -0.86 2.46
C GLY A 43 5.35 0.02 1.25
N VAL A 44 5.24 -0.59 0.07
CA VAL A 44 5.33 0.09 -1.21
C VAL A 44 4.41 -0.56 -2.23
N ALA A 45 3.68 0.26 -3.00
CA ALA A 45 2.97 -0.21 -4.18
C ALA A 45 3.96 -0.43 -5.33
N ILE A 46 3.84 -1.56 -6.02
CA ILE A 46 4.75 -1.96 -7.09
C ILE A 46 4.00 -2.34 -8.36
N ASN A 47 4.63 -2.03 -9.48
CA ASN A 47 4.12 -2.37 -10.81
C ASN A 47 4.83 -3.58 -11.43
N GLN A 48 4.33 -3.99 -12.58
CA GLN A 48 4.79 -5.20 -13.27
C GLN A 48 6.28 -5.19 -13.61
N SER A 49 6.88 -4.05 -13.95
CA SER A 49 8.31 -4.00 -14.27
C SER A 49 9.19 -4.27 -13.05
N GLN A 50 8.70 -3.93 -11.85
CA GLN A 50 9.43 -4.04 -10.59
C GLN A 50 9.44 -5.48 -10.07
N PHE A 51 8.31 -6.16 -10.01
CA PHE A 51 8.30 -7.54 -9.53
C PHE A 51 8.77 -8.56 -10.59
N ASN A 52 9.01 -8.13 -11.84
CA ASN A 52 9.64 -8.94 -12.89
C ASN A 52 11.16 -8.65 -13.03
N ASP A 53 11.78 -7.96 -12.05
CA ASP A 53 13.21 -7.59 -12.05
C ASP A 53 13.63 -6.81 -13.32
N GLN A 54 12.74 -5.97 -13.86
CA GLN A 54 12.98 -5.17 -15.08
C GLN A 54 13.30 -3.70 -14.76
N ASP A 55 12.98 -3.24 -13.55
CA ASP A 55 13.31 -1.90 -13.07
C ASP A 55 14.60 -1.90 -12.26
N LEU A 56 15.74 -1.73 -12.94
CA LEU A 56 17.07 -1.73 -12.33
C LEU A 56 17.27 -0.64 -11.27
N ARG A 57 16.41 0.38 -11.21
CA ARG A 57 16.48 1.48 -10.22
C ARG A 57 15.59 1.18 -9.02
N GLY A 58 14.36 0.75 -9.26
CA GLY A 58 13.36 0.50 -8.22
C GLY A 58 13.63 -0.78 -7.43
N ASP A 59 14.00 -1.87 -8.08
CA ASP A 59 14.17 -3.18 -7.44
C ASP A 59 15.13 -3.18 -6.23
N PRO A 60 16.32 -2.56 -6.29
CA PRO A 60 17.21 -2.49 -5.12
C PRO A 60 16.59 -1.69 -3.97
N ILE A 61 15.84 -0.63 -4.28
CA ILE A 61 15.16 0.21 -3.30
C ILE A 61 14.05 -0.60 -2.61
N ILE A 62 13.22 -1.29 -3.38
CA ILE A 62 12.13 -2.13 -2.86
C ILE A 62 12.69 -3.14 -1.86
N LYS A 63 13.68 -3.91 -2.28
CA LYS A 63 14.29 -4.97 -1.47
C LYS A 63 15.00 -4.43 -0.22
N ALA A 64 15.61 -3.25 -0.29
CA ALA A 64 16.35 -2.66 0.83
C ALA A 64 15.43 -1.96 1.84
N GLN A 65 14.41 -1.21 1.39
CA GLN A 65 13.70 -0.24 2.22
C GLN A 65 12.39 -0.75 2.79
N PHE A 66 11.72 -1.72 2.12
CA PHE A 66 10.34 -2.09 2.43
C PHE A 66 10.22 -3.52 2.95
N ASN A 67 9.18 -3.80 3.75
CA ASN A 67 8.84 -5.12 4.29
C ASN A 67 7.35 -5.47 4.08
N SER A 68 6.62 -4.66 3.30
CA SER A 68 5.29 -4.95 2.81
C SER A 68 5.15 -4.49 1.36
N THR A 69 4.24 -5.08 0.60
CA THR A 69 4.00 -4.73 -0.80
C THR A 69 2.52 -4.82 -1.16
N THR A 70 2.09 -3.93 -2.07
CA THR A 70 0.74 -3.87 -2.64
C THR A 70 0.88 -3.81 -4.18
N PRO A 71 0.08 -4.54 -4.98
CA PRO A 71 0.17 -4.43 -6.43
C PRO A 71 -0.63 -3.23 -6.93
N GLU A 72 -0.06 -2.43 -7.83
CA GLU A 72 -0.79 -1.25 -8.35
C GLU A 72 -2.04 -1.63 -9.17
N ASN A 73 -1.96 -2.68 -10.01
CA ASN A 73 -3.04 -2.95 -10.98
C ASN A 73 -3.38 -4.43 -11.19
N ILE A 74 -2.43 -5.35 -11.04
CA ILE A 74 -2.55 -6.72 -11.57
C ILE A 74 -3.59 -7.60 -10.85
N LEU A 75 -4.05 -7.22 -9.66
CA LEU A 75 -5.12 -7.91 -8.93
C LEU A 75 -6.48 -7.19 -9.04
N LYS A 76 -6.58 -6.08 -9.79
CA LYS A 76 -7.88 -5.45 -10.12
C LYS A 76 -8.64 -6.32 -11.13
N TRP A 77 -9.96 -6.25 -11.12
CA TRP A 77 -10.83 -7.11 -11.93
C TRP A 77 -10.44 -7.16 -13.41
N GLU A 78 -10.21 -6.01 -14.05
CA GLU A 78 -9.89 -5.95 -15.48
C GLU A 78 -8.59 -6.66 -15.85
N SER A 79 -7.67 -6.82 -14.88
CA SER A 79 -6.40 -7.52 -15.07
C SER A 79 -6.53 -9.01 -14.77
N VAL A 80 -7.03 -9.37 -13.57
CA VAL A 80 -7.05 -10.77 -13.11
C VAL A 80 -8.26 -11.58 -13.62
N HIS A 81 -9.38 -10.91 -13.97
CA HIS A 81 -10.62 -11.55 -14.46
C HIS A 81 -11.24 -10.72 -15.60
N PRO A 82 -10.52 -10.57 -16.75
CA PRO A 82 -10.89 -9.65 -17.82
C PRO A 82 -12.16 -10.04 -18.58
N GLU A 83 -12.50 -11.34 -18.63
CA GLU A 83 -13.64 -11.89 -19.36
C GLU A 83 -14.37 -12.91 -18.52
N LEU A 84 -15.67 -13.07 -18.76
CA LEU A 84 -16.48 -14.06 -18.08
C LEU A 84 -15.87 -15.48 -18.22
N GLY A 85 -15.58 -16.11 -17.08
CA GLY A 85 -15.01 -17.45 -17.02
C GLY A 85 -13.50 -17.52 -17.36
N ARG A 86 -12.81 -16.38 -17.57
CA ARG A 86 -11.38 -16.36 -17.84
C ARG A 86 -10.63 -15.56 -16.80
N PHE A 87 -9.84 -16.25 -15.99
CA PHE A 87 -8.88 -15.64 -15.07
C PHE A 87 -7.47 -15.65 -15.67
N ASP A 88 -6.71 -14.58 -15.41
CA ASP A 88 -5.30 -14.49 -15.75
C ASP A 88 -4.47 -14.26 -14.47
N PHE A 89 -3.80 -15.31 -14.05
CA PHE A 89 -2.96 -15.29 -12.85
C PHE A 89 -1.47 -15.17 -13.17
N THR A 90 -1.10 -14.95 -14.43
CA THR A 90 0.31 -14.92 -14.84
C THR A 90 1.11 -13.89 -14.06
N GLU A 91 0.67 -12.63 -14.05
CA GLU A 91 1.37 -11.58 -13.32
C GLU A 91 1.03 -11.56 -11.81
N PRO A 92 -0.20 -11.85 -11.38
CA PRO A 92 -0.48 -12.03 -9.96
C PRO A 92 0.38 -13.09 -9.27
N ASP A 93 0.64 -14.23 -9.92
CA ASP A 93 1.53 -15.27 -9.35
C ASP A 93 2.95 -14.76 -9.18
N ARG A 94 3.52 -14.05 -10.15
CA ARG A 94 4.86 -13.46 -10.07
C ARG A 94 4.98 -12.40 -8.97
N TYR A 95 3.94 -11.58 -8.82
CA TYR A 95 3.88 -10.62 -7.72
C TYR A 95 3.94 -11.30 -6.35
N VAL A 96 3.14 -12.35 -6.15
CA VAL A 96 3.13 -13.09 -4.88
C VAL A 96 4.47 -13.80 -4.65
N GLU A 97 5.04 -14.43 -5.68
CA GLU A 97 6.37 -15.05 -5.62
C GLU A 97 7.47 -14.04 -5.29
N PHE A 98 7.41 -12.83 -5.87
CA PHE A 98 8.33 -11.74 -5.54
C PHE A 98 8.22 -11.33 -4.05
N GLY A 99 7.00 -11.15 -3.54
CA GLY A 99 6.78 -10.81 -2.15
C GLY A 99 7.30 -11.88 -1.18
N GLU A 100 7.04 -13.16 -1.48
CA GLU A 100 7.54 -14.30 -0.69
C GLU A 100 9.07 -14.41 -0.71
N ALA A 101 9.68 -14.27 -1.90
CA ALA A 101 11.14 -14.33 -2.06
C ALA A 101 11.86 -13.22 -1.30
N ASN A 102 11.22 -12.08 -1.09
CA ASN A 102 11.74 -10.94 -0.36
C ASN A 102 11.22 -10.82 1.08
N HIS A 103 10.52 -11.86 1.60
CA HIS A 103 9.95 -11.91 2.95
C HIS A 103 9.05 -10.72 3.30
N MET A 104 8.25 -10.26 2.33
CA MET A 104 7.35 -9.12 2.48
C MET A 104 5.97 -9.57 2.96
N PHE A 105 5.29 -8.70 3.69
CA PHE A 105 3.86 -8.82 3.96
C PHE A 105 3.10 -8.43 2.68
N ILE A 106 2.37 -9.36 2.10
CA ILE A 106 1.77 -9.22 0.78
C ILE A 106 0.30 -8.83 0.91
N ILE A 107 -0.10 -7.76 0.22
CA ILE A 107 -1.46 -7.24 0.17
C ILE A 107 -2.08 -7.53 -1.19
N GLY A 108 -3.37 -7.85 -1.20
CA GLY A 108 -4.20 -7.93 -2.40
C GLY A 108 -5.04 -6.67 -2.57
N HIS A 109 -4.89 -5.99 -3.69
CA HIS A 109 -5.62 -4.77 -4.03
C HIS A 109 -6.21 -4.88 -5.44
N THR A 110 -7.48 -4.83 -5.62
CA THR A 110 -8.63 -4.78 -4.72
C THR A 110 -9.75 -5.68 -5.26
N LEU A 111 -10.57 -6.28 -4.36
CA LEU A 111 -11.58 -7.27 -4.79
C LEU A 111 -12.83 -6.62 -5.39
N VAL A 112 -13.33 -5.53 -4.81
CA VAL A 112 -14.54 -4.83 -5.27
C VAL A 112 -14.28 -3.33 -5.36
N TRP A 113 -14.28 -2.80 -6.58
CA TRP A 113 -14.14 -1.38 -6.88
C TRP A 113 -15.02 -1.01 -8.08
N HIS A 114 -15.41 0.24 -8.20
CA HIS A 114 -16.27 0.70 -9.30
C HIS A 114 -15.47 1.11 -10.56
N ASN A 115 -14.15 1.31 -10.41
CA ASN A 115 -13.22 1.51 -11.52
C ASN A 115 -12.50 0.20 -11.85
N GLN A 116 -11.88 0.13 -13.03
CA GLN A 116 -11.10 -1.01 -13.51
C GLN A 116 -11.81 -2.36 -13.29
N THR A 117 -13.14 -2.36 -13.48
CA THR A 117 -14.02 -3.53 -13.46
C THR A 117 -14.66 -3.64 -14.85
N PRO A 118 -14.50 -4.78 -15.58
CA PRO A 118 -15.01 -4.93 -16.93
C PRO A 118 -16.53 -4.82 -17.00
N ARG A 119 -17.06 -4.33 -18.13
CA ARG A 119 -18.50 -4.14 -18.33
C ARG A 119 -19.31 -5.43 -18.17
N TRP A 120 -18.76 -6.56 -18.62
CA TRP A 120 -19.42 -7.87 -18.53
C TRP A 120 -19.81 -8.23 -17.08
N VAL A 121 -19.16 -7.65 -16.07
CA VAL A 121 -19.50 -7.89 -14.65
C VAL A 121 -20.89 -7.38 -14.33
N PHE A 122 -21.27 -6.26 -14.92
CA PHE A 122 -22.52 -5.53 -14.65
C PHE A 122 -23.59 -5.72 -15.73
N GLU A 123 -23.21 -6.20 -16.91
CA GLU A 123 -24.08 -6.27 -18.08
C GLU A 123 -24.21 -7.72 -18.57
N ASP A 124 -25.34 -8.02 -19.20
CA ASP A 124 -25.57 -9.27 -19.94
C ASP A 124 -25.07 -9.16 -21.39
N ALA A 125 -25.36 -10.18 -22.21
CA ALA A 125 -24.93 -10.23 -23.62
C ALA A 125 -25.57 -9.13 -24.48
N ASP A 126 -26.70 -8.60 -24.07
CA ASP A 126 -27.44 -7.53 -24.77
C ASP A 126 -27.05 -6.12 -24.24
N GLY A 127 -26.09 -6.05 -23.32
CA GLY A 127 -25.62 -4.82 -22.68
C GLY A 127 -26.61 -4.24 -21.65
N GLN A 128 -27.56 -5.05 -21.17
CA GLN A 128 -28.49 -4.63 -20.12
C GLN A 128 -27.93 -4.98 -18.74
N PRO A 129 -28.26 -4.19 -17.71
CA PRO A 129 -27.85 -4.53 -16.35
C PRO A 129 -28.29 -5.94 -15.97
N VAL A 130 -27.39 -6.71 -15.37
CA VAL A 130 -27.74 -8.05 -14.83
C VAL A 130 -28.60 -7.93 -13.59
N THR A 131 -29.26 -9.05 -13.20
CA THR A 131 -30.01 -9.08 -11.94
C THR A 131 -29.07 -9.08 -10.72
N ARG A 132 -29.62 -8.74 -9.56
CA ARG A 132 -28.93 -8.80 -8.28
C ARG A 132 -28.27 -10.18 -8.04
N GLU A 133 -29.03 -11.25 -8.29
CA GLU A 133 -28.58 -12.63 -8.08
C GLU A 133 -27.38 -12.97 -8.96
N VAL A 134 -27.42 -12.57 -10.23
CA VAL A 134 -26.31 -12.79 -11.17
C VAL A 134 -25.08 -12.00 -10.73
N LEU A 135 -25.22 -10.74 -10.32
CA LEU A 135 -24.08 -9.94 -9.87
C LEU A 135 -23.48 -10.47 -8.56
N LEU A 136 -24.30 -10.91 -7.62
CA LEU A 136 -23.84 -11.56 -6.39
C LEU A 136 -23.08 -12.86 -6.70
N GLN A 137 -23.57 -13.67 -7.65
CA GLN A 137 -22.87 -14.88 -8.08
C GLN A 137 -21.51 -14.54 -8.71
N ARG A 138 -21.42 -13.56 -9.61
CA ARG A 138 -20.16 -13.11 -10.24
C ARG A 138 -19.18 -12.59 -9.20
N MET A 139 -19.66 -11.78 -8.25
CA MET A 139 -18.83 -11.28 -7.15
C MET A 139 -18.28 -12.43 -6.29
N ARG A 140 -19.14 -13.37 -5.91
CA ARG A 140 -18.74 -14.51 -5.10
C ARG A 140 -17.72 -15.40 -5.82
N GLU A 141 -17.96 -15.74 -7.08
CA GLU A 141 -17.05 -16.53 -7.90
C GLU A 141 -15.67 -15.85 -8.01
N HIS A 142 -15.64 -14.55 -8.31
CA HIS A 142 -14.40 -13.78 -8.39
C HIS A 142 -13.62 -13.83 -7.07
N ILE A 143 -14.28 -13.47 -5.98
CA ILE A 143 -13.63 -13.38 -4.66
C ILE A 143 -13.13 -14.77 -4.22
N LEU A 144 -13.95 -15.82 -4.31
CA LEU A 144 -13.53 -17.16 -3.92
C LEU A 144 -12.38 -17.68 -4.77
N THR A 145 -12.36 -17.37 -6.07
CA THR A 145 -11.30 -17.83 -6.98
C THR A 145 -10.00 -17.07 -6.70
N VAL A 146 -10.05 -15.74 -6.60
CA VAL A 146 -8.84 -14.91 -6.44
C VAL A 146 -8.25 -15.06 -5.03
N VAL A 147 -9.06 -14.88 -3.98
CA VAL A 147 -8.60 -15.03 -2.60
C VAL A 147 -8.19 -16.47 -2.31
N GLY A 148 -9.00 -17.46 -2.74
CA GLY A 148 -8.72 -18.88 -2.53
C GLY A 148 -7.40 -19.33 -3.18
N ARG A 149 -7.03 -18.78 -4.36
CA ARG A 149 -5.74 -19.06 -4.99
C ARG A 149 -4.55 -18.67 -4.12
N TYR A 150 -4.67 -17.56 -3.40
CA TYR A 150 -3.58 -17.01 -2.59
C TYR A 150 -3.80 -17.18 -1.09
N GLN A 151 -4.70 -18.09 -0.70
CA GLN A 151 -4.98 -18.35 0.72
C GLN A 151 -3.69 -18.58 1.51
N GLY A 152 -3.52 -17.82 2.60
CA GLY A 152 -2.35 -17.84 3.47
C GLY A 152 -1.07 -17.24 2.89
N ARG A 153 -1.01 -16.93 1.59
CA ARG A 153 0.12 -16.28 0.90
C ARG A 153 -0.05 -14.76 0.89
N ILE A 154 -1.18 -14.26 0.40
CA ILE A 154 -1.60 -12.87 0.59
C ILE A 154 -2.15 -12.74 2.00
N LYS A 155 -1.67 -11.76 2.76
CA LYS A 155 -1.95 -11.63 4.20
C LYS A 155 -3.14 -10.72 4.50
N GLY A 156 -3.45 -9.82 3.61
CA GLY A 156 -4.56 -8.88 3.75
C GLY A 156 -5.12 -8.46 2.39
N TRP A 157 -6.41 -8.12 2.35
CA TRP A 157 -7.13 -7.73 1.15
C TRP A 157 -7.88 -6.41 1.34
N ASP A 158 -7.71 -5.50 0.41
CA ASP A 158 -8.64 -4.39 0.23
C ASP A 158 -9.91 -4.97 -0.41
N VAL A 159 -10.88 -5.32 0.45
CA VAL A 159 -12.09 -6.04 0.02
C VAL A 159 -13.01 -5.12 -0.77
N VAL A 160 -13.26 -3.92 -0.26
CA VAL A 160 -14.05 -2.89 -0.93
C VAL A 160 -13.27 -1.58 -0.94
N ASN A 161 -13.17 -0.98 -2.12
CA ASN A 161 -12.46 0.27 -2.35
C ASN A 161 -13.44 1.37 -2.75
N GLU A 162 -13.38 2.54 -2.09
CA GLU A 162 -14.02 3.81 -2.45
C GLU A 162 -15.55 3.75 -2.59
N ALA A 163 -16.22 3.20 -1.60
CA ALA A 163 -17.68 3.08 -1.60
C ALA A 163 -18.44 4.36 -1.19
N LEU A 164 -17.73 5.38 -0.68
CA LEU A 164 -18.35 6.58 -0.13
C LEU A 164 -18.11 7.83 -0.99
N ASN A 165 -19.11 8.70 -1.01
CA ASN A 165 -18.99 10.06 -1.53
C ASN A 165 -18.31 10.98 -0.50
N GLU A 166 -17.91 12.19 -0.91
CA GLU A 166 -17.26 13.17 -0.03
C GLU A 166 -18.17 13.64 1.14
N ASP A 167 -19.47 13.52 1.00
CA ASP A 167 -20.45 13.83 2.04
C ASP A 167 -20.72 12.67 3.01
N GLY A 168 -20.05 11.54 2.81
CA GLY A 168 -20.19 10.32 3.63
C GLY A 168 -21.35 9.42 3.24
N THR A 169 -22.11 9.75 2.21
CA THR A 169 -23.19 8.88 1.68
C THR A 169 -22.62 7.78 0.79
N MET A 170 -23.38 6.68 0.63
CA MET A 170 -23.01 5.59 -0.27
C MET A 170 -22.93 6.07 -1.72
N ARG A 171 -21.81 5.77 -2.38
CA ARG A 171 -21.60 6.06 -3.81
C ARG A 171 -22.52 5.20 -4.66
N LYS A 172 -23.24 5.83 -5.59
CA LYS A 172 -24.17 5.16 -6.52
C LYS A 172 -23.41 4.46 -7.66
N THR A 173 -22.58 3.49 -7.30
CA THR A 173 -21.84 2.65 -8.25
C THR A 173 -22.76 1.59 -8.88
N PRO A 174 -22.34 0.90 -9.97
CA PRO A 174 -23.07 -0.27 -10.47
C PRO A 174 -23.30 -1.34 -9.39
N TRP A 175 -22.34 -1.58 -8.51
CA TRP A 175 -22.46 -2.49 -7.37
C TRP A 175 -23.66 -2.15 -6.49
N GLN A 176 -23.72 -0.89 -6.04
CA GLN A 176 -24.78 -0.39 -5.18
C GLN A 176 -26.15 -0.36 -5.89
N ARG A 177 -26.18 0.07 -7.19
CA ARG A 177 -27.46 0.16 -7.92
C ARG A 177 -28.09 -1.19 -8.20
N ILE A 178 -27.29 -2.22 -8.47
CA ILE A 178 -27.78 -3.55 -8.86
C ILE A 178 -28.00 -4.43 -7.62
N ILE A 179 -27.03 -4.45 -6.68
CA ILE A 179 -27.13 -5.30 -5.49
C ILE A 179 -27.89 -4.60 -4.36
N GLY A 180 -27.66 -3.31 -4.14
CA GLY A 180 -28.09 -2.58 -2.96
C GLY A 180 -26.95 -2.31 -2.00
N ASP A 181 -27.26 -1.69 -0.85
CA ASP A 181 -26.26 -1.25 0.13
C ASP A 181 -25.53 -2.41 0.83
N ASP A 182 -26.07 -3.62 0.76
CA ASP A 182 -25.49 -4.82 1.37
C ASP A 182 -24.41 -5.51 0.52
N TYR A 183 -24.02 -4.92 -0.62
CA TYR A 183 -22.94 -5.49 -1.44
C TYR A 183 -21.60 -5.52 -0.70
N ILE A 184 -21.38 -4.58 0.22
CA ILE A 184 -20.16 -4.51 1.03
C ILE A 184 -20.10 -5.70 1.98
N GLU A 185 -21.18 -5.95 2.73
CA GLU A 185 -21.30 -7.09 3.64
C GLU A 185 -21.06 -8.42 2.91
N LYS A 186 -21.63 -8.55 1.71
CA LYS A 186 -21.47 -9.75 0.88
C LYS A 186 -20.02 -9.94 0.44
N ALA A 187 -19.34 -8.85 0.01
CA ALA A 187 -17.94 -8.92 -0.38
C ALA A 187 -17.05 -9.39 0.77
N PHE A 188 -17.21 -8.82 1.97
CA PHE A 188 -16.47 -9.23 3.16
C PHE A 188 -16.77 -10.67 3.58
N GLN A 189 -18.05 -11.11 3.52
CA GLN A 189 -18.42 -12.49 3.81
C GLN A 189 -17.74 -13.47 2.86
N TYR A 190 -17.71 -13.16 1.55
CA TYR A 190 -17.07 -14.03 0.56
C TYR A 190 -15.54 -14.05 0.71
N ALA A 191 -14.92 -12.91 1.02
CA ALA A 191 -13.49 -12.86 1.29
C ALA A 191 -13.10 -13.70 2.51
N HIS A 192 -13.87 -13.61 3.59
CA HIS A 192 -13.66 -14.42 4.78
C HIS A 192 -13.93 -15.91 4.56
N GLU A 193 -14.94 -16.25 3.73
CA GLU A 193 -15.20 -17.64 3.32
C GLU A 193 -13.99 -18.24 2.60
N ALA A 194 -13.34 -17.44 1.73
CA ALA A 194 -12.19 -17.87 0.94
C ALA A 194 -10.89 -17.99 1.75
N ASP A 195 -10.64 -17.04 2.66
CA ASP A 195 -9.50 -17.07 3.60
C ASP A 195 -9.89 -16.48 4.97
N PRO A 196 -10.25 -17.31 5.95
CA PRO A 196 -10.60 -16.86 7.29
C PRO A 196 -9.45 -16.23 8.09
N GLN A 197 -8.21 -16.36 7.63
CA GLN A 197 -7.03 -15.85 8.32
C GLN A 197 -6.52 -14.53 7.74
N ALA A 198 -6.98 -14.14 6.55
CA ALA A 198 -6.57 -12.89 5.93
C ALA A 198 -7.15 -11.68 6.67
N GLU A 199 -6.37 -10.61 6.73
CA GLU A 199 -6.88 -9.29 7.13
C GLU A 199 -7.84 -8.77 6.04
N LEU A 200 -8.97 -8.21 6.44
CA LEU A 200 -10.00 -7.70 5.53
C LEU A 200 -10.24 -6.22 5.76
N HIS A 201 -10.01 -5.42 4.74
CA HIS A 201 -9.98 -3.97 4.83
C HIS A 201 -11.07 -3.30 3.99
N TYR A 202 -11.60 -2.21 4.51
CA TYR A 202 -12.27 -1.18 3.71
C TYR A 202 -11.24 -0.09 3.42
N ASN A 203 -11.05 0.32 2.16
CA ASN A 203 -10.06 1.30 1.73
C ASN A 203 -10.75 2.50 1.05
N ASP A 204 -10.37 3.74 1.44
CA ASP A 204 -10.93 4.94 0.82
C ASP A 204 -9.99 6.15 0.98
N TYR A 205 -10.15 7.15 0.10
CA TYR A 205 -9.42 8.41 0.14
C TYR A 205 -10.19 9.49 0.91
N SER A 206 -9.50 10.57 1.27
CA SER A 206 -10.08 11.79 1.91
C SER A 206 -10.91 11.50 3.17
N LEU A 207 -10.57 10.45 3.92
CA LEU A 207 -11.24 10.11 5.18
C LEU A 207 -10.95 11.13 6.30
N GLU A 208 -10.01 12.04 6.09
CA GLU A 208 -9.72 13.20 6.93
C GLU A 208 -10.81 14.28 6.82
N ASN A 209 -11.64 14.25 5.78
CA ASN A 209 -12.87 15.04 5.69
C ASN A 209 -13.92 14.51 6.68
N ALA A 210 -14.34 15.33 7.61
CA ALA A 210 -15.24 14.91 8.69
C ALA A 210 -16.56 14.26 8.21
N PRO A 211 -17.26 14.74 7.17
CA PRO A 211 -18.46 14.07 6.65
C PRO A 211 -18.15 12.66 6.17
N LYS A 212 -17.11 12.48 5.33
CA LYS A 212 -16.74 11.17 4.76
C LYS A 212 -16.24 10.22 5.85
N ARG A 213 -15.41 10.71 6.77
CA ARG A 213 -14.98 9.95 7.96
C ARG A 213 -16.17 9.45 8.78
N ASN A 214 -17.18 10.28 9.01
CA ASN A 214 -18.38 9.88 9.75
C ASN A 214 -19.17 8.79 9.01
N GLY A 215 -19.24 8.85 7.68
CA GLY A 215 -19.82 7.80 6.84
C GLY A 215 -19.07 6.47 6.99
N ALA A 216 -17.73 6.51 6.93
CA ALA A 216 -16.90 5.32 7.12
C ALA A 216 -17.01 4.75 8.56
N ILE A 217 -17.10 5.60 9.57
CA ILE A 217 -17.35 5.18 10.96
C ILE A 217 -18.69 4.47 11.08
N ALA A 218 -19.75 5.00 10.44
CA ALA A 218 -21.07 4.39 10.44
C ALA A 218 -21.05 3.02 9.73
N LEU A 219 -20.35 2.93 8.60
CA LEU A 219 -20.15 1.67 7.86
C LEU A 219 -19.45 0.61 8.73
N ILE A 220 -18.31 0.94 9.34
CA ILE A 220 -17.56 0.01 10.20
C ILE A 220 -18.43 -0.45 11.39
N LYS A 221 -19.15 0.47 12.04
CA LYS A 221 -20.04 0.12 13.15
C LYS A 221 -21.14 -0.83 12.70
N LYS A 222 -21.74 -0.62 11.53
CA LYS A 222 -22.73 -1.52 10.93
C LYS A 222 -22.13 -2.90 10.69
N LEU A 223 -21.00 -3.00 9.99
CA LEU A 223 -20.34 -4.28 9.71
C LEU A 223 -20.05 -5.05 11.00
N LYS A 224 -19.49 -4.38 12.01
CA LYS A 224 -19.21 -5.01 13.32
C LYS A 224 -20.46 -5.46 14.05
N ALA A 225 -21.54 -4.66 14.03
CA ALA A 225 -22.82 -5.01 14.67
C ALA A 225 -23.48 -6.23 14.01
N GLU A 226 -23.26 -6.43 12.72
CA GLU A 226 -23.75 -7.58 11.95
C GLU A 226 -22.80 -8.79 11.99
N GLY A 227 -21.69 -8.70 12.73
CA GLY A 227 -20.68 -9.76 12.82
C GLY A 227 -19.86 -9.96 11.54
N ILE A 228 -19.82 -8.97 10.66
CA ILE A 228 -19.04 -9.01 9.43
C ILE A 228 -17.54 -8.83 9.77
N PRO A 229 -16.65 -9.67 9.25
CA PRO A 229 -15.24 -9.72 9.63
C PRO A 229 -14.42 -8.60 8.98
N ILE A 230 -14.58 -7.36 9.45
CA ILE A 230 -13.69 -6.25 9.10
C ILE A 230 -12.58 -6.13 10.14
N THR A 231 -11.32 -6.16 9.70
CA THR A 231 -10.14 -6.12 10.58
C THR A 231 -9.49 -4.75 10.61
N ALA A 232 -9.53 -4.01 9.51
CA ALA A 232 -8.86 -2.71 9.40
C ALA A 232 -9.57 -1.74 8.44
N ILE A 233 -9.21 -0.46 8.58
CA ILE A 233 -9.53 0.63 7.67
C ILE A 233 -8.26 1.12 6.99
N GLY A 234 -8.30 1.26 5.66
CA GLY A 234 -7.26 1.92 4.87
C GLY A 234 -7.62 3.38 4.62
N LEU A 235 -6.75 4.27 5.09
CA LEU A 235 -6.68 5.65 4.66
C LEU A 235 -5.71 5.68 3.48
N GLN A 236 -6.18 5.99 2.26
CA GLN A 236 -5.27 5.98 1.10
C GLN A 236 -4.06 6.90 1.32
N GLY A 237 -4.26 8.08 1.91
CA GLY A 237 -3.16 8.97 2.22
C GLY A 237 -2.61 9.71 0.99
N HIS A 238 -3.43 9.93 -0.04
CA HIS A 238 -3.14 10.86 -1.14
C HIS A 238 -3.26 12.29 -0.64
N VAL A 239 -2.20 12.79 -0.02
CA VAL A 239 -2.21 14.08 0.67
C VAL A 239 -1.63 15.20 -0.19
N LYS A 240 -1.83 16.45 0.23
CA LYS A 240 -1.25 17.64 -0.37
C LYS A 240 -0.32 18.33 0.62
N MET A 241 0.40 19.33 0.14
CA MET A 241 1.35 20.09 0.97
C MET A 241 0.68 20.77 2.16
N ASP A 242 -0.59 21.16 2.03
CA ASP A 242 -1.36 21.90 3.02
C ASP A 242 -2.59 21.14 3.57
N TRP A 243 -2.82 19.91 3.10
CA TRP A 243 -3.99 19.12 3.50
C TRP A 243 -3.71 17.60 3.46
N PRO A 244 -4.23 16.83 4.44
CA PRO A 244 -4.86 17.26 5.70
C PRO A 244 -3.86 17.95 6.63
N SER A 245 -4.31 18.73 7.63
CA SER A 245 -3.39 19.20 8.66
C SER A 245 -2.96 18.02 9.55
N PRO A 246 -1.83 18.12 10.28
CA PRO A 246 -1.42 17.09 11.24
C PRO A 246 -2.49 16.78 12.29
N GLU A 247 -3.27 17.79 12.70
CA GLU A 247 -4.36 17.63 13.69
C GLU A 247 -5.56 16.87 13.07
N GLN A 248 -5.85 17.09 11.78
CA GLN A 248 -6.91 16.34 11.07
C GLN A 248 -6.53 14.88 10.90
N GLU A 249 -5.27 14.61 10.55
CA GLU A 249 -4.72 13.27 10.44
C GLU A 249 -4.77 12.53 11.79
N ASP A 250 -4.27 13.18 12.85
CA ASP A 250 -4.29 12.68 14.24
C ASP A 250 -5.71 12.32 14.69
N ALA A 251 -6.67 13.23 14.49
CA ALA A 251 -8.07 13.01 14.85
C ALA A 251 -8.72 11.89 14.04
N THR A 252 -8.32 11.70 12.79
CA THR A 252 -8.86 10.66 11.91
C THR A 252 -8.39 9.28 12.36
N ILE A 253 -7.09 9.12 12.59
CA ILE A 253 -6.51 7.87 13.09
C ILE A 253 -7.14 7.50 14.44
N ALA A 254 -7.19 8.45 15.39
CA ALA A 254 -7.79 8.22 16.69
C ALA A 254 -9.27 7.80 16.61
N ALA A 255 -10.05 8.40 15.70
CA ALA A 255 -11.46 8.08 15.54
C ALA A 255 -11.69 6.65 15.05
N PHE A 256 -10.86 6.15 14.14
CA PHE A 256 -10.94 4.78 13.66
C PHE A 256 -10.38 3.77 14.67
N ALA A 257 -9.25 4.06 15.31
CA ALA A 257 -8.68 3.24 16.38
C ALA A 257 -9.69 3.00 17.52
N ALA A 258 -10.47 4.02 17.88
CA ALA A 258 -11.53 3.90 18.88
C ALA A 258 -12.65 2.91 18.53
N LEU A 259 -12.76 2.49 17.27
CA LEU A 259 -13.70 1.45 16.83
C LEU A 259 -13.15 0.03 17.05
N GLY A 260 -11.89 -0.10 17.47
CA GLY A 260 -11.22 -1.40 17.63
C GLY A 260 -10.97 -2.09 16.29
N VAL A 261 -10.66 -1.33 15.23
CA VAL A 261 -10.08 -1.80 13.97
C VAL A 261 -8.67 -1.24 13.84
N ARG A 262 -7.80 -1.95 13.11
CA ARG A 262 -6.46 -1.44 12.78
C ARG A 262 -6.57 -0.33 11.75
N VAL A 263 -5.62 0.60 11.76
CA VAL A 263 -5.53 1.69 10.77
C VAL A 263 -4.32 1.45 9.88
N MET A 264 -4.47 1.72 8.60
CA MET A 264 -3.37 1.65 7.63
C MET A 264 -3.35 2.91 6.77
N LEU A 265 -2.16 3.38 6.43
CA LEU A 265 -1.93 4.31 5.34
C LEU A 265 -1.59 3.44 4.12
N THR A 266 -2.50 3.37 3.14
CA THR A 266 -2.44 2.34 2.10
C THR A 266 -1.79 2.80 0.80
N GLU A 267 -1.79 4.12 0.53
CA GLU A 267 -1.42 4.69 -0.77
C GLU A 267 -0.72 6.05 -0.62
N LEU A 268 0.15 6.19 0.40
CA LEU A 268 0.73 7.47 0.77
C LEU A 268 1.58 8.08 -0.35
N ASP A 269 1.19 9.25 -0.76
CA ASP A 269 1.99 10.18 -1.55
C ASP A 269 1.66 11.64 -1.18
N VAL A 270 2.56 12.57 -1.53
CA VAL A 270 2.37 14.01 -1.26
C VAL A 270 2.37 14.78 -2.56
N ASP A 271 1.18 15.13 -3.05
CA ASP A 271 1.05 15.98 -4.23
C ASP A 271 1.62 17.37 -3.97
N ILE A 272 2.80 17.66 -4.56
CA ILE A 272 3.48 18.94 -4.38
C ILE A 272 3.10 20.00 -5.41
N VAL A 273 2.42 19.61 -6.49
CA VAL A 273 2.01 20.54 -7.53
C VAL A 273 0.83 21.38 -7.04
N PRO A 274 0.95 22.72 -7.02
CA PRO A 274 -0.14 23.59 -6.57
C PRO A 274 -1.43 23.32 -7.34
N ALA A 275 -2.53 23.11 -6.62
CA ALA A 275 -3.84 22.97 -7.24
C ALA A 275 -4.29 24.31 -7.82
N THR A 276 -4.70 24.35 -9.09
CA THR A 276 -5.28 25.54 -9.73
C THR A 276 -6.70 25.84 -9.23
N GLN A 277 -7.35 24.86 -8.58
CA GLN A 277 -8.60 24.99 -7.84
C GLN A 277 -8.50 24.15 -6.56
N HIS A 278 -9.29 24.49 -5.54
CA HIS A 278 -9.29 23.85 -4.21
C HIS A 278 -9.88 22.43 -4.26
N ASN A 279 -9.37 21.58 -5.12
CA ASN A 279 -9.76 20.17 -5.15
C ASN A 279 -8.92 19.39 -4.12
N ARG A 280 -9.56 19.05 -3.01
CA ARG A 280 -8.93 18.30 -1.87
C ARG A 280 -9.37 16.84 -1.88
N THR A 281 -9.63 16.27 -3.04
CA THR A 281 -10.02 14.86 -3.19
C THR A 281 -9.01 14.11 -4.04
N ALA A 282 -8.87 12.81 -3.81
CA ALA A 282 -8.14 11.88 -4.66
C ALA A 282 -9.03 11.23 -5.73
N ASP A 283 -10.28 11.65 -5.89
CA ASP A 283 -11.17 11.17 -6.95
C ASP A 283 -10.54 11.40 -8.32
N ILE A 284 -10.29 10.29 -9.05
CA ILE A 284 -9.58 10.30 -10.34
C ILE A 284 -10.31 11.18 -11.38
N ALA A 285 -11.65 11.13 -11.41
CA ALA A 285 -12.45 11.88 -12.36
C ALA A 285 -12.39 13.40 -12.09
N LEU A 286 -12.40 13.79 -10.81
CA LEU A 286 -12.30 15.20 -10.41
C LEU A 286 -10.88 15.73 -10.59
N ASN A 287 -9.86 14.91 -10.30
CA ASN A 287 -8.46 15.28 -10.51
C ASN A 287 -8.11 15.42 -11.99
N ALA A 288 -8.63 14.58 -12.87
CA ALA A 288 -8.43 14.69 -14.31
C ALA A 288 -8.96 16.01 -14.87
N GLN A 289 -10.07 16.54 -14.32
CA GLN A 289 -10.62 17.86 -14.70
C GLN A 289 -9.77 19.02 -14.15
N ALA A 290 -9.15 18.85 -12.98
CA ALA A 290 -8.32 19.87 -12.34
C ALA A 290 -6.88 19.92 -12.89
N ALA A 291 -6.42 18.87 -13.56
CA ALA A 291 -5.03 18.71 -14.04
C ALA A 291 -4.67 19.57 -15.28
N SER A 292 -5.57 20.44 -15.76
CA SER A 292 -5.32 21.36 -16.89
C SER A 292 -4.45 22.59 -16.54
N GLY A 293 -3.72 22.56 -15.45
CA GLY A 293 -2.83 23.64 -15.00
C GLY A 293 -1.37 23.41 -15.33
N ALA A 294 -0.62 24.50 -15.51
CA ALA A 294 0.77 24.54 -15.90
C ALA A 294 1.63 23.53 -15.12
N ASN A 295 2.56 22.91 -15.83
CA ASN A 295 3.61 22.06 -15.26
C ASN A 295 4.58 22.92 -14.42
N ALA A 296 4.23 23.16 -13.15
CA ALA A 296 4.92 24.11 -12.29
C ALA A 296 6.41 23.75 -12.08
N TYR A 297 6.75 22.47 -12.19
CA TYR A 297 8.09 21.95 -11.93
C TYR A 297 8.65 21.16 -13.12
N ALA A 298 8.39 21.59 -14.35
CA ALA A 298 8.85 20.94 -15.57
C ALA A 298 10.39 20.75 -15.63
N ASN A 299 11.15 21.65 -15.01
CA ASN A 299 12.60 21.67 -15.02
C ASN A 299 13.24 21.11 -13.74
N GLY A 300 12.48 20.39 -12.92
CA GLY A 300 12.93 19.85 -11.64
C GLY A 300 12.28 20.54 -10.44
N LEU A 301 12.31 19.90 -9.29
CA LEU A 301 11.79 20.44 -8.04
C LEU A 301 12.85 21.34 -7.40
N PRO A 302 12.58 22.64 -7.15
CA PRO A 302 13.52 23.55 -6.49
C PRO A 302 13.89 23.10 -5.07
N ASP A 303 15.08 23.47 -4.59
CA ASP A 303 15.60 23.04 -3.28
C ASP A 303 14.69 23.44 -2.11
N ASP A 304 14.11 24.65 -2.15
CA ASP A 304 13.14 25.10 -1.14
C ASP A 304 11.90 24.23 -1.10
N GLN A 305 11.44 23.76 -2.25
CA GLN A 305 10.31 22.84 -2.37
C GLN A 305 10.68 21.41 -1.96
N GLN A 306 11.93 20.97 -2.17
CA GLN A 306 12.46 19.73 -1.62
C GLN A 306 12.44 19.74 -0.10
N GLN A 307 12.85 20.85 0.52
CA GLN A 307 12.83 21.03 1.97
C GLN A 307 11.39 21.12 2.52
N ALA A 308 10.49 21.79 1.81
CA ALA A 308 9.08 21.85 2.17
C ALA A 308 8.45 20.45 2.16
N LEU A 309 8.72 19.63 1.13
CA LEU A 309 8.26 18.25 1.05
C LEU A 309 8.82 17.40 2.20
N ALA A 310 10.12 17.54 2.51
CA ALA A 310 10.76 16.86 3.63
C ALA A 310 10.10 17.20 4.97
N LYS A 311 9.83 18.48 5.21
CA LYS A 311 9.08 18.93 6.39
C LYS A 311 7.69 18.31 6.45
N ARG A 312 6.97 18.29 5.32
CA ARG A 312 5.62 17.70 5.24
C ARG A 312 5.61 16.23 5.60
N TYR A 313 6.53 15.44 5.06
CA TYR A 313 6.68 14.03 5.42
C TYR A 313 7.03 13.84 6.90
N ALA A 314 7.93 14.64 7.45
CA ALA A 314 8.26 14.59 8.88
C ALA A 314 7.03 14.87 9.77
N GLU A 315 6.19 15.83 9.42
CA GLU A 315 4.95 16.15 10.14
C GLU A 315 3.99 14.94 10.13
N LEU A 316 3.77 14.32 8.97
CA LEU A 316 2.92 13.12 8.86
C LEU A 316 3.48 11.95 9.69
N PHE A 317 4.76 11.65 9.53
CA PHE A 317 5.37 10.51 10.21
C PHE A 317 5.49 10.70 11.73
N ARG A 318 5.54 11.93 12.26
CA ARG A 318 5.37 12.17 13.70
C ARG A 318 3.97 11.80 14.18
N VAL A 319 2.94 12.10 13.42
CA VAL A 319 1.57 11.68 13.73
C VAL A 319 1.47 10.16 13.68
N TYR A 320 2.00 9.51 12.64
CA TYR A 320 1.98 8.05 12.53
C TYR A 320 2.74 7.37 13.67
N HIS A 321 3.92 7.88 14.02
CA HIS A 321 4.69 7.36 15.17
C HIS A 321 3.95 7.54 16.51
N LYS A 322 3.23 8.64 16.69
CA LYS A 322 2.34 8.84 17.86
C LYS A 322 1.29 7.74 17.96
N HIS A 323 0.72 7.32 16.83
CA HIS A 323 -0.31 6.28 16.73
C HIS A 323 0.23 4.88 16.38
N ARG A 324 1.52 4.62 16.59
CA ARG A 324 2.17 3.35 16.23
C ARG A 324 1.53 2.09 16.84
N ALA A 325 0.79 2.25 17.94
CA ALA A 325 0.05 1.15 18.54
C ALA A 325 -1.22 0.77 17.76
N ASP A 326 -1.77 1.69 16.99
CA ASP A 326 -3.01 1.54 16.24
C ASP A 326 -2.77 1.32 14.74
N ILE A 327 -1.63 1.81 14.23
CA ILE A 327 -1.25 1.67 12.81
C ILE A 327 -0.58 0.31 12.58
N GLU A 328 -1.03 -0.39 11.53
CA GLU A 328 -0.45 -1.68 11.08
C GLU A 328 0.64 -1.46 10.03
N ARG A 329 0.37 -0.58 9.06
CA ARG A 329 1.23 -0.33 7.90
C ARG A 329 1.16 1.11 7.44
N VAL A 330 2.28 1.57 6.85
CA VAL A 330 2.34 2.80 6.03
C VAL A 330 2.93 2.41 4.69
N THR A 331 2.13 2.47 3.63
CA THR A 331 2.48 2.05 2.26
C THR A 331 2.57 3.27 1.35
N PHE A 332 3.71 3.47 0.70
CA PHE A 332 3.90 4.50 -0.32
C PHE A 332 3.31 4.03 -1.65
N TRP A 333 2.63 4.93 -2.38
CA TRP A 333 2.02 4.60 -3.66
C TRP A 333 2.99 4.84 -4.83
N GLY A 334 4.00 3.96 -4.92
CA GLY A 334 5.07 3.97 -5.89
C GLY A 334 6.46 4.03 -5.25
N VAL A 335 7.48 3.67 -6.02
CA VAL A 335 8.87 3.55 -5.55
C VAL A 335 9.63 4.86 -5.72
N THR A 336 9.58 5.44 -6.93
CA THR A 336 10.27 6.67 -7.31
C THR A 336 9.30 7.71 -7.87
N ASP A 337 9.70 8.97 -7.88
CA ASP A 337 8.90 10.04 -8.50
C ASP A 337 8.53 9.73 -9.97
N GLY A 338 9.30 8.86 -10.63
CA GLY A 338 9.03 8.43 -12.00
C GLY A 338 7.83 7.52 -12.13
N ASP A 339 7.55 6.73 -11.10
CA ASP A 339 6.49 5.71 -11.09
C ASP A 339 5.13 6.28 -10.64
N SER A 340 5.12 7.51 -10.12
CA SER A 340 3.91 8.08 -9.53
C SER A 340 2.77 8.25 -10.55
N TRP A 341 1.57 7.81 -10.18
CA TRP A 341 0.32 8.03 -10.90
C TRP A 341 -0.06 9.52 -11.02
N LEU A 342 0.51 10.37 -10.16
CA LEU A 342 0.33 11.82 -10.20
C LEU A 342 1.04 12.48 -11.38
N ASN A 343 1.88 11.76 -12.11
CA ASN A 343 2.43 12.20 -13.39
C ASN A 343 1.38 12.05 -14.50
N GLY A 344 1.39 12.97 -15.45
CA GLY A 344 0.51 12.95 -16.62
C GLY A 344 1.21 13.51 -17.84
N ARG A 345 0.48 13.61 -18.97
CA ARG A 345 1.06 14.12 -20.23
C ARG A 345 1.67 15.51 -20.06
N ASP A 346 1.02 16.38 -19.29
CA ASP A 346 1.40 17.77 -19.08
C ASP A 346 1.62 18.08 -17.59
N ARG A 347 1.88 17.07 -16.78
CA ARG A 347 2.09 17.22 -15.34
C ARG A 347 3.24 16.34 -14.88
N ILE A 348 4.27 16.98 -14.31
CA ILE A 348 5.39 16.32 -13.63
C ILE A 348 5.24 16.57 -12.14
N ASN A 349 5.25 15.50 -11.34
CA ASN A 349 5.14 15.55 -9.88
C ASN A 349 6.35 14.90 -9.21
N TYR A 350 6.58 15.22 -7.95
CA TYR A 350 7.73 14.75 -7.15
C TYR A 350 7.26 14.29 -5.77
N PRO A 351 6.29 13.35 -5.68
CA PRO A 351 5.55 13.09 -4.46
C PRO A 351 6.20 12.11 -3.50
N LEU A 352 7.24 11.35 -3.94
CA LEU A 352 7.78 10.21 -3.21
C LEU A 352 9.14 10.51 -2.57
N LEU A 353 9.71 9.51 -1.88
CA LEU A 353 10.96 9.65 -1.13
C LEU A 353 12.21 9.52 -1.99
N PHE A 354 12.08 8.91 -3.18
CA PHE A 354 13.17 8.71 -4.13
C PHE A 354 12.88 9.46 -5.43
N ASP A 355 13.91 10.08 -5.96
CA ASP A 355 13.83 10.80 -7.23
C ASP A 355 13.68 9.85 -8.43
N ARG A 356 13.53 10.39 -9.63
CA ARG A 356 13.40 9.62 -10.89
C ARG A 356 14.63 8.76 -11.24
N ASN A 357 15.76 8.99 -10.59
CA ASN A 357 17.01 8.24 -10.74
C ASN A 357 17.20 7.21 -9.62
N GLY A 358 16.24 7.10 -8.68
CA GLY A 358 16.33 6.22 -7.53
C GLY A 358 17.22 6.77 -6.40
N GLN A 359 17.56 8.07 -6.42
CA GLN A 359 18.33 8.67 -5.34
C GLN A 359 17.41 9.13 -4.22
N PRO A 360 17.81 8.94 -2.94
CA PRO A 360 17.02 9.43 -1.83
C PRO A 360 16.94 10.96 -1.84
N LYS A 361 15.74 11.48 -1.59
CA LYS A 361 15.47 12.91 -1.46
C LYS A 361 15.58 13.34 0.01
N PRO A 362 15.66 14.65 0.34
CA PRO A 362 15.60 15.13 1.73
C PRO A 362 14.42 14.59 2.53
N ALA A 363 13.31 14.27 1.85
CA ALA A 363 12.14 13.63 2.44
C ALA A 363 12.42 12.24 3.01
N PHE A 364 13.32 11.46 2.41
CA PHE A 364 13.73 10.16 2.92
C PHE A 364 14.39 10.28 4.31
N ASP A 365 15.36 11.17 4.44
CA ASP A 365 16.04 11.41 5.72
C ASP A 365 15.07 11.97 6.77
N ALA A 366 14.15 12.84 6.35
CA ALA A 366 13.14 13.41 7.23
C ALA A 366 12.21 12.35 7.82
N VAL A 367 11.80 11.35 7.02
CA VAL A 367 11.02 10.19 7.48
C VAL A 367 11.83 9.34 8.46
N ILE A 368 13.08 9.01 8.15
CA ILE A 368 13.95 8.24 9.05
C ILE A 368 14.13 8.97 10.41
N ASN A 369 14.33 10.29 10.38
CA ASN A 369 14.59 11.07 11.58
C ASN A 369 13.34 11.30 12.43
N ALA A 370 12.14 11.27 11.84
CA ALA A 370 10.88 11.49 12.55
C ALA A 370 10.65 10.51 13.71
N VAL A 371 11.18 9.30 13.65
CA VAL A 371 11.09 8.29 14.73
C VAL A 371 12.14 8.49 15.83
N GLN A 372 13.19 9.27 15.57
CA GLN A 372 14.31 9.49 16.50
C GLN A 372 14.10 10.75 17.36
N GLU A 373 13.20 11.64 16.97
CA GLU A 373 12.87 12.85 17.72
C GLU A 373 12.00 12.47 18.93
N LYS A 374 12.53 12.75 20.15
CA LYS A 374 11.85 12.50 21.45
C LYS A 374 10.91 13.62 21.81
#